data_9c456660c17845a2af0cf59955617c29
#
_entry.id   9c456660c17845a2af0cf59955617c29
#
_cell.length_a   1.000
_cell.length_b   1.000
_cell.length_c   1.000
_cell.angle_alpha   90.00
_cell.angle_beta   90.00
_cell.angle_gamma   90.00
#
_symmetry.space_group_name_H-M   'P 1'
#
loop_
_entity.id
_entity.type
_entity.pdbx_description
1 polymer ?
#
loop_
_entity_poly.entity_id
_entity_poly.type
_entity_poly.pdbx_seq_one_letter_code
_entity_poly.pdbx_strand_id
1 'polypeptide(L)'
;MGNIQIKRENYNSLDGLRAYSAVGIAMMHFLANIKSGQLSWVPANHVIGFFTNFVYLFFMVSAFSMCCGYYERVKSGQVSMNDFYKKRYKRIWPYFAILCMIALAFDHTIDGVWQTFADLTLCFNLLPNPDIQIIGVGWFLGLVFLFYIMFPFFTFLIDNKKRAWMVLVIAIVFHFVGRLYFFKEPFVNFEVGRHNMVFSMPYFLIGGIIYLYRNKLKVWGGKSCSLLLLICIAASVFEFYKPSLVDEYMYLILLFSLWMVYAISGERKWIGI
;
A
#
# COMPACT_ATOMS: atom_id res chain seq x y z
N MET A 1 34.52 1.65 18.58
CA MET A 1 33.49 0.80 17.90
C MET A 1 33.24 1.38 16.52
N GLY A 2 33.68 0.70 15.47
CA GLY A 2 33.57 1.18 14.10
C GLY A 2 32.10 1.30 13.69
N ASN A 3 31.71 2.47 13.18
CA ASN A 3 30.39 2.71 12.60
C ASN A 3 30.22 1.82 11.35
N ILE A 4 29.66 0.63 11.52
CA ILE A 4 29.23 -0.19 10.40
C ILE A 4 28.05 0.54 9.75
N GLN A 5 28.32 1.25 8.65
CA GLN A 5 27.23 1.83 7.85
C GLN A 5 26.41 0.69 7.24
N ILE A 6 25.17 0.54 7.72
CA ILE A 6 24.23 -0.42 7.16
C ILE A 6 23.84 0.05 5.75
N LYS A 7 24.31 -0.69 4.74
CA LYS A 7 24.05 -0.41 3.33
C LYS A 7 22.56 -0.59 3.04
N ARG A 8 21.95 0.39 2.39
CA ARG A 8 20.57 0.29 1.90
C ARG A 8 20.51 -0.78 0.79
N GLU A 9 19.62 -1.75 0.97
CA GLU A 9 19.27 -2.70 -0.10
C GLU A 9 18.28 -2.02 -1.06
N ASN A 10 18.58 -2.05 -2.36
CA ASN A 10 17.69 -1.58 -3.41
C ASN A 10 17.19 -2.76 -4.22
N TYR A 11 15.93 -2.68 -4.65
CA TYR A 11 15.26 -3.68 -5.48
C TYR A 11 14.61 -2.96 -6.67
N ASN A 12 15.31 -2.93 -7.81
CA ASN A 12 14.87 -2.23 -9.03
C ASN A 12 13.55 -2.82 -9.58
N SER A 13 13.36 -4.13 -9.44
CA SER A 13 12.12 -4.80 -9.83
C SER A 13 10.88 -4.34 -9.05
N LEU A 14 11.05 -3.95 -7.78
CA LEU A 14 9.96 -3.36 -7.00
C LEU A 14 9.65 -1.93 -7.43
N ASP A 15 10.63 -1.18 -7.90
CA ASP A 15 10.39 0.14 -8.51
C ASP A 15 9.65 -0.01 -9.84
N GLY A 16 9.93 -1.09 -10.60
CA GLY A 16 9.13 -1.49 -11.76
C GLY A 16 7.67 -1.79 -11.39
N LEU A 17 7.41 -2.60 -10.36
CA LEU A 17 6.04 -2.87 -9.88
C LEU A 17 5.31 -1.59 -9.47
N ARG A 18 5.99 -0.65 -8.82
CA ARG A 18 5.41 0.66 -8.47
C ARG A 18 5.03 1.44 -9.73
N ALA A 19 5.92 1.50 -10.72
CA ALA A 19 5.67 2.23 -11.96
C ALA A 19 4.44 1.65 -12.69
N TYR A 20 4.38 0.33 -12.86
CA TYR A 20 3.21 -0.33 -13.47
C TYR A 20 1.93 -0.08 -12.67
N SER A 21 2.00 -0.15 -11.35
CA SER A 21 0.85 0.12 -10.48
C SER A 21 0.38 1.57 -10.61
N ALA A 22 1.31 2.53 -10.67
CA ALA A 22 0.97 3.94 -10.84
C ALA A 22 0.28 4.20 -12.19
N VAL A 23 0.81 3.61 -13.27
CA VAL A 23 0.19 3.71 -14.61
C VAL A 23 -1.20 3.05 -14.61
N GLY A 24 -1.34 1.86 -14.02
CA GLY A 24 -2.63 1.18 -13.92
C GLY A 24 -3.68 2.00 -13.17
N ILE A 25 -3.31 2.58 -12.02
CA ILE A 25 -4.21 3.46 -11.24
C ILE A 25 -4.59 4.70 -12.06
N ALA A 26 -3.64 5.32 -12.77
CA ALA A 26 -3.93 6.45 -13.65
C ALA A 26 -4.92 6.06 -14.77
N MET A 27 -4.75 4.90 -15.39
CA MET A 27 -5.69 4.38 -16.39
C MET A 27 -7.08 4.16 -15.82
N MET A 28 -7.19 3.62 -14.60
CA MET A 28 -8.47 3.43 -13.92
C MET A 28 -9.15 4.78 -13.66
N HIS A 29 -8.43 5.78 -13.15
CA HIS A 29 -8.99 7.11 -12.94
C HIS A 29 -9.39 7.78 -14.26
N PHE A 30 -8.61 7.60 -15.32
CA PHE A 30 -8.99 8.08 -16.65
C PHE A 30 -10.29 7.43 -17.12
N LEU A 31 -10.43 6.11 -17.00
CA LEU A 31 -11.65 5.38 -17.34
C LEU A 31 -12.87 5.89 -16.55
N ALA A 32 -12.69 6.08 -15.24
CA ALA A 32 -13.77 6.56 -14.36
C ALA A 32 -14.26 7.98 -14.70
N ASN A 33 -13.42 8.80 -15.34
CA ASN A 33 -13.74 10.18 -15.71
C ASN A 33 -14.19 10.34 -17.19
N ILE A 34 -14.22 9.27 -17.99
CA ILE A 34 -14.79 9.32 -19.34
C ILE A 34 -16.30 9.54 -19.25
N LYS A 35 -16.84 10.48 -20.01
CA LYS A 35 -18.29 10.84 -20.01
C LYS A 35 -19.21 9.64 -20.26
N SER A 36 -18.78 8.67 -21.07
CA SER A 36 -19.50 7.42 -21.31
C SER A 36 -19.38 6.41 -20.18
N GLY A 37 -18.41 6.59 -19.26
CA GLY A 37 -18.09 5.66 -18.19
C GLY A 37 -17.53 4.30 -18.63
N GLN A 38 -17.48 4.04 -19.94
CA GLN A 38 -17.07 2.76 -20.49
C GLN A 38 -16.34 2.92 -21.82
N LEU A 39 -15.35 2.06 -22.06
CA LEU A 39 -14.76 1.86 -23.38
C LEU A 39 -15.68 0.94 -24.19
N SER A 40 -15.64 1.07 -25.53
CA SER A 40 -16.39 0.19 -26.45
C SER A 40 -16.03 -1.30 -26.28
N TRP A 41 -14.80 -1.58 -25.83
CA TRP A 41 -14.33 -2.94 -25.59
C TRP A 41 -14.51 -3.34 -24.12
N VAL A 42 -15.57 -4.12 -23.85
CA VAL A 42 -15.97 -4.55 -22.50
C VAL A 42 -14.85 -5.22 -21.68
N PRO A 43 -14.02 -6.16 -22.25
CA PRO A 43 -12.92 -6.75 -21.46
C PRO A 43 -11.92 -5.72 -20.94
N ALA A 44 -11.65 -4.63 -21.66
CA ALA A 44 -10.76 -3.58 -21.20
C ALA A 44 -11.33 -2.86 -19.97
N ASN A 45 -12.64 -2.67 -19.88
CA ASN A 45 -13.28 -2.06 -18.72
C ASN A 45 -13.07 -2.89 -17.45
N HIS A 46 -13.17 -4.22 -17.54
CA HIS A 46 -12.91 -5.11 -16.42
C HIS A 46 -11.45 -5.08 -15.98
N VAL A 47 -10.51 -5.18 -16.94
CA VAL A 47 -9.06 -5.16 -16.63
C VAL A 47 -8.63 -3.83 -16.04
N ILE A 48 -9.05 -2.71 -16.66
CA ILE A 48 -8.70 -1.37 -16.17
C ILE A 48 -9.38 -1.09 -14.83
N GLY A 49 -10.64 -1.51 -14.66
CA GLY A 49 -11.36 -1.39 -13.39
C GLY A 49 -10.66 -2.11 -12.23
N PHE A 50 -10.10 -3.30 -12.50
CA PHE A 50 -9.32 -4.05 -11.52
C PHE A 50 -8.09 -3.26 -11.00
N PHE A 51 -7.51 -2.37 -11.80
CA PHE A 51 -6.33 -1.60 -11.42
C PHE A 51 -6.55 -0.69 -10.22
N THR A 52 -7.80 -0.45 -9.80
CA THR A 52 -8.10 0.21 -8.52
C THR A 52 -7.45 -0.53 -7.34
N ASN A 53 -7.27 -1.85 -7.44
CA ASN A 53 -6.70 -2.69 -6.40
C ASN A 53 -5.17 -2.57 -6.29
N PHE A 54 -4.50 -1.97 -7.26
CA PHE A 54 -3.05 -1.74 -7.21
C PHE A 54 -2.60 -0.85 -6.04
N VAL A 55 -3.54 -0.12 -5.43
CA VAL A 55 -3.29 0.62 -4.16
C VAL A 55 -2.81 -0.32 -3.06
N TYR A 56 -3.37 -1.52 -2.98
CA TYR A 56 -2.96 -2.54 -1.99
C TYR A 56 -1.54 -3.04 -2.25
N LEU A 57 -1.17 -3.22 -3.52
CA LEU A 57 0.21 -3.52 -3.89
C LEU A 57 1.15 -2.39 -3.49
N PHE A 58 0.75 -1.12 -3.67
CA PHE A 58 1.53 0.01 -3.20
C PHE A 58 1.76 -0.01 -1.69
N PHE A 59 0.77 -0.39 -0.88
CA PHE A 59 0.94 -0.50 0.56
C PHE A 59 1.99 -1.56 0.91
N MET A 60 1.91 -2.74 0.31
CA MET A 60 2.89 -3.81 0.51
C MET A 60 4.31 -3.38 0.11
N VAL A 61 4.45 -2.82 -1.10
CA VAL A 61 5.75 -2.35 -1.61
C VAL A 61 6.29 -1.19 -0.77
N SER A 62 5.43 -0.31 -0.26
CA SER A 62 5.82 0.79 0.64
C SER A 62 6.38 0.26 1.94
N ALA A 63 5.69 -0.70 2.58
CA ALA A 63 6.17 -1.32 3.82
C ALA A 63 7.51 -2.02 3.63
N PHE A 64 7.63 -2.85 2.59
CA PHE A 64 8.87 -3.54 2.25
C PHE A 64 10.03 -2.56 2.05
N SER A 65 9.82 -1.51 1.25
CA SER A 65 10.86 -0.54 0.94
C SER A 65 11.24 0.35 2.11
N MET A 66 10.27 0.63 3.00
CA MET A 66 10.56 1.30 4.26
C MET A 66 11.45 0.42 5.14
N CYS A 67 11.18 -0.88 5.19
CA CYS A 67 12.01 -1.83 5.91
C CYS A 67 13.43 -1.88 5.30
N CYS A 68 13.58 -1.95 3.98
CA CYS A 68 14.90 -1.91 3.32
C CYS A 68 15.70 -0.64 3.66
N GLY A 69 15.03 0.49 3.76
CA GLY A 69 15.67 1.77 4.02
C GLY A 69 15.93 2.09 5.48
N TYR A 70 15.08 1.59 6.39
CA TYR A 70 15.05 2.11 7.76
C TYR A 70 14.97 1.07 8.87
N TYR A 71 14.54 -0.17 8.62
CA TYR A 71 14.31 -1.17 9.67
C TYR A 71 15.55 -1.37 10.56
N GLU A 72 16.69 -1.75 9.97
CA GLU A 72 17.92 -1.99 10.73
C GLU A 72 18.48 -0.71 11.34
N ARG A 73 18.32 0.43 10.66
CA ARG A 73 18.82 1.73 11.11
C ARG A 73 18.02 2.30 12.27
N VAL A 74 16.70 2.08 12.29
CA VAL A 74 15.84 2.44 13.42
C VAL A 74 16.16 1.54 14.60
N LYS A 75 16.26 0.24 14.37
CA LYS A 75 16.58 -0.75 15.40
C LYS A 75 17.93 -0.53 16.06
N SER A 76 18.94 -0.14 15.29
CA SER A 76 20.29 0.16 15.80
C SER A 76 20.45 1.58 16.34
N GLY A 77 19.42 2.42 16.32
CA GLY A 77 19.50 3.81 16.74
C GLY A 77 20.32 4.72 15.81
N GLN A 78 20.69 4.25 14.60
CA GLN A 78 21.48 5.03 13.63
C GLN A 78 20.71 6.15 12.96
N VAL A 79 19.40 6.20 13.12
CA VAL A 79 18.53 7.25 12.58
C VAL A 79 17.79 7.90 13.73
N SER A 80 17.94 9.21 13.88
CA SER A 80 17.09 9.99 14.76
C SER A 80 15.64 9.95 14.27
N MET A 81 14.69 9.78 15.20
CA MET A 81 13.26 9.82 14.86
C MET A 81 12.88 11.16 14.25
N ASN A 82 13.43 12.26 14.74
CA ASN A 82 13.19 13.59 14.19
C ASN A 82 13.63 13.69 12.72
N ASP A 83 14.82 13.16 12.39
CA ASP A 83 15.31 13.15 11.00
C ASP A 83 14.48 12.25 10.10
N PHE A 84 14.03 11.11 10.65
CA PHE A 84 13.14 10.20 9.94
C PHE A 84 11.83 10.91 9.55
N TYR A 85 11.11 11.48 10.53
CA TYR A 85 9.84 12.16 10.30
C TYR A 85 10.00 13.41 9.41
N LYS A 86 11.02 14.23 9.65
CA LYS A 86 11.31 15.40 8.85
C LYS A 86 11.52 15.05 7.37
N LYS A 87 12.24 13.97 7.07
CA LYS A 87 12.45 13.51 5.68
C LYS A 87 11.16 13.03 5.04
N ARG A 88 10.28 12.33 5.79
CA ARG A 88 8.99 11.85 5.27
C ARG A 88 8.01 12.99 5.02
N TYR A 89 7.90 13.89 5.99
CA TYR A 89 7.07 15.07 5.88
C TYR A 89 7.47 15.95 4.68
N LYS A 90 8.75 16.31 4.57
CA LYS A 90 9.27 17.10 3.44
C LYS A 90 9.04 16.45 2.06
N ARG A 91 8.90 15.13 2.01
CA ARG A 91 8.68 14.41 0.76
C ARG A 91 7.24 14.50 0.25
N ILE A 92 6.26 14.56 1.13
CA ILE A 92 4.83 14.48 0.78
C ILE A 92 4.14 15.82 0.91
N TRP A 93 4.30 16.46 2.06
CA TRP A 93 3.48 17.59 2.46
C TRP A 93 3.55 18.80 1.52
N PRO A 94 4.72 19.27 1.04
CA PRO A 94 4.76 20.50 0.26
C PRO A 94 3.97 20.41 -1.04
N TYR A 95 4.11 19.31 -1.76
CA TYR A 95 3.37 19.09 -3.00
C TYR A 95 1.88 18.91 -2.74
N PHE A 96 1.52 18.13 -1.73
CA PHE A 96 0.13 17.89 -1.37
C PHE A 96 -0.57 19.18 -0.88
N ALA A 97 0.13 19.99 -0.09
CA ALA A 97 -0.39 21.27 0.36
C ALA A 97 -0.70 22.21 -0.81
N ILE A 98 0.17 22.28 -1.82
CA ILE A 98 -0.08 23.06 -3.04
C ILE A 98 -1.37 22.58 -3.73
N LEU A 99 -1.56 21.27 -3.87
CA LEU A 99 -2.76 20.73 -4.48
C LEU A 99 -4.02 21.07 -3.66
N CYS A 100 -3.97 20.96 -2.34
CA CYS A 100 -5.07 21.33 -1.45
C CYS A 100 -5.42 22.82 -1.59
N MET A 101 -4.42 23.68 -1.65
CA MET A 101 -4.64 25.13 -1.83
C MET A 101 -5.24 25.46 -3.20
N ILE A 102 -4.83 24.76 -4.26
CA ILE A 102 -5.42 24.90 -5.59
C ILE A 102 -6.88 24.42 -5.55
N ALA A 103 -7.17 23.28 -4.95
CA ALA A 103 -8.53 22.76 -4.84
C ALA A 103 -9.43 23.74 -4.06
N LEU A 104 -8.95 24.28 -2.94
CA LEU A 104 -9.67 25.30 -2.16
C LEU A 104 -9.94 26.58 -2.96
N ALA A 105 -9.03 26.97 -3.86
CA ALA A 105 -9.22 28.12 -4.72
C ALA A 105 -10.35 27.94 -5.75
N PHE A 106 -10.78 26.70 -6.00
CA PHE A 106 -11.97 26.41 -6.80
C PHE A 106 -13.22 26.11 -5.96
N ASP A 107 -13.04 25.71 -4.72
CA ASP A 107 -14.12 25.48 -3.75
C ASP A 107 -14.18 26.63 -2.75
N HIS A 108 -15.07 27.58 -2.99
CA HIS A 108 -15.23 28.78 -2.16
C HIS A 108 -16.16 28.58 -0.94
N THR A 109 -16.33 27.34 -0.48
CA THR A 109 -17.21 27.02 0.65
C THR A 109 -16.45 26.98 1.98
N ILE A 110 -17.18 27.22 3.09
CA ILE A 110 -16.62 27.05 4.45
C ILE A 110 -16.26 25.59 4.68
N ASP A 111 -17.04 24.67 4.11
CA ASP A 111 -16.78 23.23 4.19
C ASP A 111 -15.47 22.86 3.51
N GLY A 112 -15.18 23.44 2.32
CA GLY A 112 -13.90 23.29 1.64
C GLY A 112 -12.71 23.74 2.46
N VAL A 113 -12.87 24.79 3.29
CA VAL A 113 -11.82 25.21 4.23
C VAL A 113 -11.53 24.14 5.28
N TRP A 114 -12.58 23.53 5.87
CA TRP A 114 -12.42 22.46 6.85
C TRP A 114 -11.85 21.20 6.24
N GLN A 115 -12.27 20.84 5.03
CA GLN A 115 -11.71 19.71 4.28
C GLN A 115 -10.23 19.93 3.97
N THR A 116 -9.86 21.14 3.51
CA THR A 116 -8.47 21.51 3.29
C THR A 116 -7.63 21.41 4.56
N PHE A 117 -8.14 21.89 5.69
CA PHE A 117 -7.46 21.77 6.97
C PHE A 117 -7.26 20.29 7.36
N ALA A 118 -8.28 19.46 7.20
CA ALA A 118 -8.18 18.02 7.45
C ALA A 118 -7.10 17.37 6.58
N ASP A 119 -7.11 17.63 5.27
CA ASP A 119 -6.13 17.12 4.32
C ASP A 119 -4.70 17.54 4.67
N LEU A 120 -4.49 18.81 5.03
CA LEU A 120 -3.18 19.32 5.41
C LEU A 120 -2.59 18.66 6.65
N THR A 121 -3.42 18.07 7.51
CA THR A 121 -2.93 17.26 8.65
C THR A 121 -2.32 15.92 8.21
N LEU A 122 -2.68 15.40 7.03
CA LEU A 122 -2.38 14.05 6.56
C LEU A 122 -2.84 12.94 7.53
N CYS A 123 -3.68 13.27 8.51
CA CYS A 123 -4.19 12.35 9.54
C CYS A 123 -5.71 12.14 9.46
N PHE A 124 -6.36 12.68 8.45
CA PHE A 124 -7.82 12.61 8.27
C PHE A 124 -8.35 11.17 8.15
N ASN A 125 -7.53 10.21 7.69
CA ASN A 125 -7.89 8.79 7.66
C ASN A 125 -8.00 8.14 9.06
N LEU A 126 -7.66 8.84 10.14
CA LEU A 126 -7.97 8.45 11.51
C LEU A 126 -9.38 8.89 11.94
N LEU A 127 -9.98 9.82 11.19
CA LEU A 127 -11.33 10.29 11.48
C LEU A 127 -12.36 9.26 11.06
N PRO A 128 -13.51 9.20 11.75
CA PRO A 128 -14.58 8.27 11.41
C PRO A 128 -15.29 8.60 10.09
N ASN A 129 -15.22 9.85 9.61
CA ASN A 129 -15.76 10.26 8.33
C ASN A 129 -14.64 10.43 7.30
N PRO A 130 -14.49 9.53 6.33
CA PRO A 130 -13.46 9.60 5.30
C PRO A 130 -13.76 10.65 4.21
N ASP A 131 -14.99 11.16 4.14
CA ASP A 131 -15.40 12.14 3.12
C ASP A 131 -14.95 13.57 3.43
N ILE A 132 -14.29 13.78 4.58
CA ILE A 132 -13.65 15.05 4.93
C ILE A 132 -12.34 15.17 4.16
N GLN A 133 -12.41 15.38 2.86
CA GLN A 133 -11.23 15.60 2.02
C GLN A 133 -11.57 16.45 0.80
N ILE A 134 -10.81 17.50 0.57
CA ILE A 134 -10.96 18.36 -0.63
C ILE A 134 -10.37 17.68 -1.88
N ILE A 135 -9.43 16.77 -1.70
CA ILE A 135 -8.81 15.98 -2.78
C ILE A 135 -9.22 14.53 -2.62
N GLY A 136 -10.21 14.06 -3.40
CA GLY A 136 -10.78 12.73 -3.28
C GLY A 136 -9.79 11.55 -3.40
N VAL A 137 -8.63 11.74 -4.05
CA VAL A 137 -7.55 10.74 -4.12
C VAL A 137 -6.52 10.91 -2.99
N GLY A 138 -6.67 11.92 -2.15
CA GLY A 138 -5.76 12.24 -1.03
C GLY A 138 -5.72 11.15 0.06
N TRP A 139 -6.80 10.38 0.21
CA TRP A 139 -6.89 9.30 1.20
C TRP A 139 -5.68 8.35 1.17
N PHE A 140 -5.16 8.05 0.00
CA PHE A 140 -3.99 7.19 -0.14
C PHE A 140 -2.73 7.80 0.48
N LEU A 141 -2.50 9.10 0.25
CA LEU A 141 -1.37 9.82 0.84
C LEU A 141 -1.50 9.91 2.37
N GLY A 142 -2.71 10.15 2.88
CA GLY A 142 -2.98 10.14 4.31
C GLY A 142 -2.65 8.79 4.94
N LEU A 143 -3.07 7.66 4.35
CA LEU A 143 -2.74 6.31 4.84
C LEU A 143 -1.25 6.04 4.82
N VAL A 144 -0.56 6.38 3.74
CA VAL A 144 0.90 6.21 3.65
C VAL A 144 1.61 7.05 4.70
N PHE A 145 1.11 8.26 4.98
CA PHE A 145 1.69 9.13 6.00
C PHE A 145 1.45 8.59 7.41
N LEU A 146 0.25 8.10 7.71
CA LEU A 146 -0.04 7.41 8.96
C LEU A 146 0.86 6.19 9.17
N PHE A 147 1.10 5.42 8.10
CA PHE A 147 2.06 4.33 8.15
C PHE A 147 3.48 4.82 8.47
N TYR A 148 3.89 5.98 7.93
CA TYR A 148 5.18 6.56 8.30
C TYR A 148 5.23 6.97 9.78
N ILE A 149 4.16 7.54 10.33
CA ILE A 149 4.08 7.86 11.76
C ILE A 149 4.22 6.58 12.60
N MET A 150 3.54 5.52 12.20
CA MET A 150 3.55 4.24 12.92
C MET A 150 4.81 3.41 12.68
N PHE A 151 5.64 3.75 11.71
CA PHE A 151 6.74 2.88 11.25
C PHE A 151 7.75 2.50 12.36
N PRO A 152 8.15 3.36 13.31
CA PRO A 152 9.02 2.93 14.41
C PRO A 152 8.39 1.83 15.28
N PHE A 153 7.08 1.94 15.56
CA PHE A 153 6.32 0.90 16.26
C PHE A 153 6.16 -0.35 15.40
N PHE A 154 5.97 -0.18 14.11
CA PHE A 154 5.92 -1.26 13.14
C PHE A 154 7.23 -2.06 13.11
N THR A 155 8.40 -1.43 13.18
CA THR A 155 9.68 -2.14 13.26
C THR A 155 9.77 -3.00 14.50
N PHE A 156 9.25 -2.53 15.64
CA PHE A 156 9.15 -3.31 16.87
C PHE A 156 8.16 -4.48 16.72
N LEU A 157 7.00 -4.26 16.11
CA LEU A 157 5.99 -5.30 15.89
C LEU A 157 6.54 -6.47 15.08
N ILE A 158 7.30 -6.19 14.02
CA ILE A 158 7.83 -7.23 13.13
C ILE A 158 9.22 -7.74 13.54
N ASP A 159 9.84 -7.24 14.60
CA ASP A 159 11.20 -7.63 15.04
C ASP A 159 11.30 -9.12 15.39
N ASN A 160 10.21 -9.71 15.88
CA ASN A 160 10.09 -11.14 16.09
C ASN A 160 9.14 -11.76 15.05
N LYS A 161 9.61 -12.78 14.33
CA LYS A 161 8.83 -13.44 13.28
C LYS A 161 7.51 -14.03 13.78
N LYS A 162 7.49 -14.64 14.98
CA LYS A 162 6.25 -15.17 15.58
C LYS A 162 5.27 -14.04 15.87
N ARG A 163 5.76 -12.94 16.44
CA ARG A 163 4.96 -11.75 16.71
C ARG A 163 4.42 -11.12 15.43
N ALA A 164 5.24 -11.01 14.38
CA ALA A 164 4.81 -10.49 13.08
C ALA A 164 3.63 -11.28 12.50
N TRP A 165 3.71 -12.61 12.53
CA TRP A 165 2.61 -13.49 12.10
C TRP A 165 1.38 -13.38 12.98
N MET A 166 1.58 -13.34 14.32
CA MET A 166 0.48 -13.16 15.26
C MET A 166 -0.28 -11.85 15.02
N VAL A 167 0.45 -10.74 14.84
CA VAL A 167 -0.16 -9.43 14.55
C VAL A 167 -0.88 -9.44 13.21
N LEU A 168 -0.34 -10.12 12.19
CA LEU A 168 -1.03 -10.29 10.91
C LEU A 168 -2.36 -11.04 11.08
N VAL A 169 -2.37 -12.14 11.82
CA VAL A 169 -3.61 -12.90 12.10
C VAL A 169 -4.62 -12.02 12.83
N ILE A 170 -4.18 -11.29 13.86
CA ILE A 170 -5.04 -10.34 14.58
C ILE A 170 -5.61 -9.28 13.62
N ALA A 171 -4.78 -8.68 12.77
CA ALA A 171 -5.22 -7.66 11.82
C ALA A 171 -6.23 -8.19 10.79
N ILE A 172 -6.05 -9.44 10.33
CA ILE A 172 -7.01 -10.13 9.44
C ILE A 172 -8.33 -10.41 10.19
N VAL A 173 -8.27 -10.89 11.43
CA VAL A 173 -9.48 -11.09 12.25
C VAL A 173 -10.22 -9.77 12.45
N PHE A 174 -9.52 -8.69 12.78
CA PHE A 174 -10.13 -7.36 12.91
C PHE A 174 -10.75 -6.86 11.60
N HIS A 175 -10.11 -7.16 10.46
CA HIS A 175 -10.71 -6.84 9.15
C HIS A 175 -12.06 -7.54 8.97
N PHE A 176 -12.14 -8.85 9.23
CA PHE A 176 -13.39 -9.61 9.11
C PHE A 176 -14.46 -9.19 10.13
N VAL A 177 -14.07 -9.00 11.39
CA VAL A 177 -14.98 -8.52 12.43
C VAL A 177 -15.51 -7.13 12.08
N GLY A 178 -14.64 -6.22 11.64
CA GLY A 178 -15.02 -4.92 11.15
C GLY A 178 -16.06 -5.00 10.03
N ARG A 179 -15.76 -5.80 8.99
CA ARG A 179 -16.66 -6.00 7.85
C ARG A 179 -18.03 -6.60 8.25
N LEU A 180 -18.05 -7.51 9.20
CA LEU A 180 -19.30 -8.17 9.61
C LEU A 180 -20.19 -7.31 10.51
N TYR A 181 -19.59 -6.48 11.38
CA TYR A 181 -20.33 -5.80 12.44
C TYR A 181 -20.30 -4.28 12.36
N PHE A 182 -19.21 -3.67 11.87
CA PHE A 182 -19.05 -2.22 11.91
C PHE A 182 -19.27 -1.53 10.57
N PHE A 183 -19.23 -2.27 9.46
CA PHE A 183 -19.35 -1.73 8.11
C PHE A 183 -20.70 -2.06 7.46
N LYS A 184 -21.72 -2.27 8.28
CA LYS A 184 -23.11 -2.49 7.90
C LYS A 184 -24.02 -1.51 8.63
N GLU A 185 -25.24 -1.34 8.10
CA GLU A 185 -26.31 -0.61 8.80
C GLU A 185 -26.41 -1.06 10.28
N PRO A 186 -26.58 -0.14 11.25
CA PRO A 186 -26.80 1.31 11.11
C PRO A 186 -25.52 2.15 11.08
N PHE A 187 -24.33 1.56 11.03
CA PHE A 187 -23.04 2.23 11.12
C PHE A 187 -22.46 2.61 9.75
N VAL A 188 -23.29 2.66 8.71
CA VAL A 188 -22.94 2.76 7.28
C VAL A 188 -22.29 4.08 6.88
N ASN A 189 -22.33 5.10 7.72
CA ASN A 189 -21.55 6.34 7.49
C ASN A 189 -20.04 6.15 7.68
N PHE A 190 -19.61 4.92 7.97
CA PHE A 190 -18.22 4.50 7.94
C PHE A 190 -17.93 3.85 6.58
N GLU A 191 -17.49 4.60 5.62
CA GLU A 191 -16.83 4.03 4.45
C GLU A 191 -15.47 3.47 4.86
N VAL A 192 -15.49 2.37 5.57
CA VAL A 192 -14.32 1.81 6.23
C VAL A 192 -13.63 0.78 5.34
N GLY A 193 -13.82 0.91 4.07
CA GLY A 193 -13.07 0.13 3.11
C GLY A 193 -11.58 0.51 3.14
N ARG A 194 -11.02 0.60 1.98
CA ARG A 194 -9.60 0.88 1.73
C ARG A 194 -9.06 2.20 2.31
N HIS A 195 -9.92 3.14 2.71
CA HIS A 195 -9.54 4.43 3.27
C HIS A 195 -9.13 4.37 4.74
N ASN A 196 -9.35 3.24 5.41
CA ASN A 196 -9.04 3.09 6.83
C ASN A 196 -7.72 2.35 7.06
N MET A 197 -6.95 2.81 8.05
CA MET A 197 -5.65 2.21 8.41
C MET A 197 -5.79 0.77 8.91
N VAL A 198 -6.83 0.47 9.68
CA VAL A 198 -7.07 -0.89 10.22
C VAL A 198 -7.34 -1.87 9.07
N PHE A 199 -8.13 -1.46 8.09
CA PHE A 199 -8.41 -2.25 6.89
C PHE A 199 -7.13 -2.48 6.07
N SER A 200 -6.27 -1.47 5.93
CA SER A 200 -5.08 -1.52 5.09
C SER A 200 -3.85 -2.13 5.80
N MET A 201 -3.88 -2.26 7.14
CA MET A 201 -2.77 -2.76 7.95
C MET A 201 -2.26 -4.15 7.52
N PRO A 202 -3.09 -5.16 7.19
CA PRO A 202 -2.61 -6.46 6.72
C PRO A 202 -1.69 -6.37 5.52
N TYR A 203 -1.93 -5.47 4.57
CA TYR A 203 -1.06 -5.27 3.41
C TYR A 203 0.31 -4.72 3.82
N PHE A 204 0.37 -3.75 4.74
CA PHE A 204 1.64 -3.26 5.29
C PHE A 204 2.38 -4.35 6.07
N LEU A 205 1.67 -5.14 6.88
CA LEU A 205 2.27 -6.24 7.65
C LEU A 205 2.88 -7.29 6.73
N ILE A 206 2.20 -7.67 5.66
CA ILE A 206 2.73 -8.63 4.68
C ILE A 206 3.97 -8.08 3.99
N GLY A 207 3.97 -6.81 3.59
CA GLY A 207 5.17 -6.17 3.05
C GLY A 207 6.36 -6.26 4.01
N GLY A 208 6.13 -6.03 5.31
CA GLY A 208 7.14 -6.21 6.35
C GLY A 208 7.57 -7.66 6.55
N ILE A 209 6.63 -8.61 6.52
CA ILE A 209 6.93 -10.05 6.64
C ILE A 209 7.76 -10.51 5.44
N ILE A 210 7.39 -10.12 4.21
CA ILE A 210 8.19 -10.43 3.02
C ILE A 210 9.63 -9.90 3.18
N TYR A 211 9.81 -8.70 3.74
CA TYR A 211 11.13 -8.17 4.06
C TYR A 211 11.89 -9.07 5.04
N LEU A 212 11.26 -9.55 6.11
CA LEU A 212 11.91 -10.45 7.09
C LEU A 212 12.36 -11.77 6.47
N TYR A 213 11.67 -12.25 5.46
CA TYR A 213 11.98 -13.50 4.77
C TYR A 213 12.71 -13.30 3.43
N ARG A 214 13.01 -12.05 3.03
CA ARG A 214 13.53 -11.68 1.72
C ARG A 214 14.70 -12.55 1.22
N ASN A 215 15.66 -12.86 2.08
CA ASN A 215 16.82 -13.65 1.70
C ASN A 215 16.46 -15.10 1.35
N LYS A 216 15.53 -15.72 2.11
CA LYS A 216 15.03 -17.05 1.83
C LYS A 216 14.18 -17.06 0.55
N LEU A 217 13.29 -16.09 0.41
CA LEU A 217 12.42 -15.93 -0.75
C LEU A 217 13.22 -15.68 -2.03
N LYS A 218 14.28 -14.89 -1.97
CA LYS A 218 15.20 -14.64 -3.09
C LYS A 218 15.91 -15.93 -3.56
N VAL A 219 16.37 -16.75 -2.63
CA VAL A 219 17.02 -18.01 -2.96
C VAL A 219 16.01 -19.01 -3.54
N TRP A 220 14.86 -19.15 -2.90
CA TRP A 220 13.81 -20.09 -3.33
C TRP A 220 13.22 -19.70 -4.69
N GLY A 221 12.79 -18.45 -4.83
CA GLY A 221 12.18 -17.97 -6.07
C GLY A 221 13.18 -17.88 -7.23
N GLY A 222 14.47 -17.63 -6.96
CA GLY A 222 15.50 -17.64 -7.99
C GLY A 222 15.73 -19.01 -8.65
N LYS A 223 15.46 -20.10 -7.92
CA LYS A 223 15.52 -21.47 -8.46
C LYS A 223 14.30 -21.81 -9.32
N SER A 224 13.16 -21.23 -9.04
CA SER A 224 11.86 -21.55 -9.64
C SER A 224 11.20 -20.33 -10.29
N CYS A 225 11.99 -19.37 -10.78
CA CYS A 225 11.50 -18.08 -11.27
C CYS A 225 10.45 -18.21 -12.39
N SER A 226 10.65 -19.13 -13.32
CA SER A 226 9.71 -19.35 -14.44
C SER A 226 8.39 -19.96 -13.94
N LEU A 227 8.46 -20.93 -13.03
CA LEU A 227 7.26 -21.52 -12.42
C LEU A 227 6.49 -20.46 -11.59
N LEU A 228 7.20 -19.64 -10.83
CA LEU A 228 6.60 -18.57 -10.04
C LEU A 228 5.91 -17.54 -10.94
N LEU A 229 6.50 -17.20 -12.09
CA LEU A 229 5.86 -16.32 -13.08
C LEU A 229 4.56 -16.95 -13.62
N LEU A 230 4.59 -18.22 -13.97
CA LEU A 230 3.38 -18.94 -14.43
C LEU A 230 2.27 -18.92 -13.36
N ILE A 231 2.63 -19.14 -12.08
CA ILE A 231 1.70 -19.04 -10.96
C ILE A 231 1.14 -17.63 -10.82
N CYS A 232 1.97 -16.59 -10.93
CA CYS A 232 1.52 -15.20 -10.86
C CYS A 232 0.53 -14.88 -12.00
N ILE A 233 0.83 -15.32 -13.24
CA ILE A 233 -0.05 -15.12 -14.38
C ILE A 233 -1.37 -15.89 -14.19
N ALA A 234 -1.29 -17.17 -13.82
CA ALA A 234 -2.48 -17.98 -13.57
C ALA A 234 -3.37 -17.39 -12.47
N ALA A 235 -2.77 -16.94 -11.37
CA ALA A 235 -3.50 -16.22 -10.32
C ALA A 235 -4.13 -14.92 -10.85
N SER A 236 -3.41 -14.12 -11.64
CA SER A 236 -3.96 -12.89 -12.22
C SER A 236 -5.15 -13.17 -13.15
N VAL A 237 -5.09 -14.23 -13.94
CA VAL A 237 -6.21 -14.65 -14.81
C VAL A 237 -7.38 -15.19 -13.96
N PHE A 238 -7.10 -15.97 -12.93
CA PHE A 238 -8.14 -16.51 -12.04
C PHE A 238 -8.96 -15.42 -11.35
N GLU A 239 -8.38 -14.24 -11.11
CA GLU A 239 -9.10 -13.07 -10.56
C GLU A 239 -10.39 -12.76 -11.32
N PHE A 240 -10.37 -12.90 -12.66
CA PHE A 240 -11.53 -12.58 -13.50
C PHE A 240 -12.58 -13.71 -13.55
N TYR A 241 -12.22 -14.91 -13.11
CA TYR A 241 -13.10 -16.09 -13.13
C TYR A 241 -13.40 -16.64 -11.73
N LYS A 242 -12.88 -15.99 -10.68
CA LYS A 242 -13.02 -16.49 -9.30
C LYS A 242 -14.49 -16.55 -8.90
N PRO A 243 -14.91 -17.63 -8.20
CA PRO A 243 -16.23 -17.72 -7.61
C PRO A 243 -16.48 -16.61 -6.57
N SER A 244 -17.71 -16.17 -6.42
CA SER A 244 -18.13 -15.17 -5.42
C SER A 244 -17.87 -15.61 -3.96
N LEU A 245 -17.66 -16.90 -3.72
CA LEU A 245 -17.29 -17.46 -2.42
C LEU A 245 -15.84 -17.12 -2.01
N VAL A 246 -14.96 -16.80 -2.98
CA VAL A 246 -13.58 -16.40 -2.70
C VAL A 246 -13.57 -14.96 -2.23
N ASP A 247 -13.16 -14.75 -0.99
CA ASP A 247 -13.03 -13.40 -0.44
C ASP A 247 -11.98 -12.60 -1.21
N GLU A 248 -12.41 -11.49 -1.80
CA GLU A 248 -11.56 -10.65 -2.65
C GLU A 248 -10.37 -10.10 -1.90
N TYR A 249 -10.56 -9.66 -0.66
CA TYR A 249 -9.50 -9.07 0.14
C TYR A 249 -8.36 -10.06 0.42
N MET A 250 -8.69 -11.29 0.82
CA MET A 250 -7.70 -12.34 1.06
C MET A 250 -7.02 -12.77 -0.24
N TYR A 251 -7.79 -12.80 -1.32
CA TYR A 251 -7.24 -13.14 -2.63
C TYR A 251 -6.21 -12.11 -3.11
N LEU A 252 -6.50 -10.82 -2.98
CA LEU A 252 -5.58 -9.74 -3.33
C LEU A 252 -4.29 -9.77 -2.48
N ILE A 253 -4.41 -10.13 -1.20
CA ILE A 253 -3.25 -10.36 -0.34
C ILE A 253 -2.34 -11.44 -0.94
N LEU A 254 -2.91 -12.58 -1.33
CA LEU A 254 -2.15 -13.68 -1.92
C LEU A 254 -1.57 -13.29 -3.29
N LEU A 255 -2.37 -12.73 -4.16
CA LEU A 255 -1.98 -12.33 -5.51
C LEU A 255 -0.80 -11.35 -5.49
N PHE A 256 -0.90 -10.28 -4.71
CA PHE A 256 0.16 -9.28 -4.64
C PHE A 256 1.40 -9.77 -3.89
N SER A 257 1.23 -10.68 -2.92
CA SER A 257 2.37 -11.35 -2.29
C SER A 257 3.16 -12.19 -3.29
N LEU A 258 2.48 -12.93 -4.17
CA LEU A 258 3.13 -13.71 -5.24
C LEU A 258 3.92 -12.80 -6.19
N TRP A 259 3.32 -11.72 -6.66
CA TRP A 259 4.01 -10.74 -7.52
C TRP A 259 5.21 -10.08 -6.84
N MET A 260 5.11 -9.76 -5.55
CA MET A 260 6.25 -9.22 -4.79
C MET A 260 7.37 -10.25 -4.65
N VAL A 261 7.05 -11.50 -4.34
CA VAL A 261 8.04 -12.59 -4.23
C VAL A 261 8.71 -12.82 -5.58
N TYR A 262 7.96 -12.81 -6.67
CA TYR A 262 8.51 -12.90 -8.03
C TYR A 262 9.49 -11.75 -8.33
N ALA A 263 9.08 -10.52 -8.05
CA ALA A 263 9.92 -9.35 -8.25
C ALA A 263 11.25 -9.43 -7.48
N ILE A 264 11.21 -9.80 -6.21
CA ILE A 264 12.40 -9.95 -5.37
C ILE A 264 13.31 -11.07 -5.89
N SER A 265 12.72 -12.15 -6.41
CA SER A 265 13.46 -13.31 -6.93
C SER A 265 14.15 -13.03 -8.26
N GLY A 266 13.58 -12.17 -9.10
CA GLY A 266 14.11 -11.79 -10.42
C GLY A 266 15.38 -10.94 -10.40
N GLU A 267 15.67 -10.26 -9.28
CA GLU A 267 16.79 -9.30 -9.17
C GLU A 267 18.19 -9.87 -9.49
N ARG A 268 18.40 -11.18 -9.34
CA ARG A 268 19.69 -11.80 -9.68
C ARG A 268 19.99 -11.86 -11.18
N LYS A 269 18.97 -11.79 -12.03
CA LYS A 269 19.16 -11.90 -13.51
C LYS A 269 19.55 -10.58 -14.18
N TRP A 270 19.32 -9.46 -13.52
CA TRP A 270 19.60 -8.12 -14.07
C TRP A 270 20.97 -7.56 -13.70
N ILE A 271 21.66 -8.16 -12.74
CA ILE A 271 23.01 -7.73 -12.29
C ILE A 271 24.13 -8.42 -13.10
N GLY A 272 23.77 -9.27 -14.03
CA GLY A 272 24.69 -10.10 -14.85
C GLY A 272 24.76 -9.72 -16.32
N ILE A 273 24.39 -8.47 -16.71
CA ILE A 273 24.62 -7.92 -18.06
C ILE A 273 25.42 -6.63 -17.91
#